data_a8184e21ca95fe760f6e5da08a0fa1a4
#
_entry.id   a8184e21ca95fe760f6e5da08a0fa1a4
#
_cell.length_a   1.000
_cell.length_b   1.000
_cell.length_c   1.000
_cell.angle_alpha   90.00
_cell.angle_beta   90.00
_cell.angle_gamma   90.00
#
_symmetry.space_group_name_H-M   'P 1'
#
loop_
_entity.id
_entity.type
_entity.pdbx_description
1 polymer ?
#
loop_
_entity_poly.entity_id
_entity_poly.type
_entity_poly.pdbx_seq_one_letter_code
_entity_poly.pdbx_strand_id
1 'polypeptide(L)'
;MDEQFMRKKAVLPLITSMALPMVLSMLVNALYNIVDSYFVARISENAMTALSLVYPLQNLVNAIAIGFGVGISAVIALYLGAGKQKRADQAATQGMLWALVHGVLLTGVCIAIIPLFLQAFTKDQTVIDLGVRYGRIVFGFSIIINADLAFEKIFQAVGRMKVTMVGLGLGCLANIILDPLLIFGLGPFPKMGIDGAALATGLGQVLTLVIYLLFYYLRPISVKIRLQHLRPSRHLVGRLYAIGIPAVLNLALPSVLISALNAILAAFSQTYVLILGAYYKLQTFLYLPANGIVQGMRPVIGFNYGAKEYGRVNQIFRTVLVMTAAIMVVGTVLCLVIPGQLIGLFTENAATVAAGKTALRIISGGFIVSAVSVTASGALEGLGKGTPSLVISLCRYLVIIVPLAFLLSRVLGAAGVWHAFWITELFTAGIALAVYRKAVQIKV
;
A
#
# COMPACT_ATOMS: atom_id res chain seq x y z
N MET A 1 2.84 -13.78 24.68
CA MET A 1 2.22 -12.52 25.15
C MET A 1 0.76 -12.59 24.74
N ASP A 2 -0.11 -12.33 25.70
CA ASP A 2 -1.56 -12.36 25.50
C ASP A 2 -1.96 -11.08 24.73
N GLU A 3 -2.72 -11.20 23.63
CA GLU A 3 -3.25 -10.08 22.84
C GLU A 3 -4.22 -9.18 23.63
N GLN A 4 -4.50 -9.52 24.87
CA GLN A 4 -5.30 -8.72 25.81
C GLN A 4 -4.80 -7.27 25.97
N PHE A 5 -3.51 -7.00 25.65
CA PHE A 5 -3.01 -5.63 25.63
C PHE A 5 -3.76 -4.74 24.65
N MET A 6 -4.27 -5.29 23.53
CA MET A 6 -5.09 -4.54 22.56
C MET A 6 -6.43 -4.13 23.16
N ARG A 7 -6.92 -4.84 24.17
CA ARG A 7 -8.16 -4.56 24.89
C ARG A 7 -7.96 -3.66 26.10
N LYS A 8 -6.82 -3.79 26.81
CA LYS A 8 -6.61 -3.18 28.14
C LYS A 8 -5.82 -1.87 28.12
N LYS A 9 -4.84 -1.74 27.20
CA LYS A 9 -3.97 -0.56 27.14
C LYS A 9 -4.74 0.69 26.70
N ALA A 10 -4.41 1.87 27.24
CA ALA A 10 -4.99 3.14 26.80
C ALA A 10 -4.84 3.33 25.29
N VAL A 11 -5.88 3.87 24.63
CA VAL A 11 -5.99 3.82 23.15
C VAL A 11 -4.87 4.59 22.47
N LEU A 12 -4.56 5.82 22.89
CA LEU A 12 -3.53 6.63 22.25
C LEU A 12 -2.13 5.98 22.31
N PRO A 13 -1.60 5.56 23.50
CA PRO A 13 -0.32 4.85 23.56
C PRO A 13 -0.34 3.50 22.82
N LEU A 14 -1.50 2.84 22.77
CA LEU A 14 -1.65 1.61 22.01
C LEU A 14 -1.47 1.86 20.51
N ILE A 15 -2.25 2.79 19.95
CA ILE A 15 -2.19 3.12 18.52
C ILE A 15 -0.80 3.64 18.16
N THR A 16 -0.20 4.52 18.94
CA THR A 16 1.17 5.02 18.68
C THR A 16 2.18 3.88 18.65
N SER A 17 2.09 2.92 19.59
CA SER A 17 3.01 1.77 19.64
C SER A 17 2.86 0.81 18.45
N MET A 18 1.68 0.80 17.80
CA MET A 18 1.41 0.01 16.60
C MET A 18 1.72 0.78 15.32
N ALA A 19 1.41 2.07 15.29
CA ALA A 19 1.55 2.93 14.13
C ALA A 19 3.02 3.28 13.83
N LEU A 20 3.79 3.64 14.86
CA LEU A 20 5.17 4.09 14.67
C LEU A 20 6.05 3.07 13.92
N PRO A 21 6.06 1.77 14.27
CA PRO A 21 6.77 0.77 13.46
C PRO A 21 6.29 0.70 12.02
N MET A 22 4.99 0.89 11.76
CA MET A 22 4.44 0.85 10.39
C MET A 22 4.85 2.08 9.59
N VAL A 23 4.82 3.27 10.18
CA VAL A 23 5.30 4.50 9.54
C VAL A 23 6.77 4.37 9.17
N LEU A 24 7.60 3.87 10.09
CA LEU A 24 9.03 3.65 9.84
C LEU A 24 9.26 2.61 8.73
N SER A 25 8.51 1.50 8.74
CA SER A 25 8.57 0.48 7.68
C SER A 25 8.24 1.06 6.31
N MET A 26 7.17 1.86 6.22
CA MET A 26 6.77 2.49 4.97
C MET A 26 7.81 3.51 4.48
N LEU A 27 8.41 4.28 5.41
CA LEU A 27 9.47 5.22 5.07
C LEU A 27 10.71 4.50 4.52
N VAL A 28 11.16 3.43 5.19
CA VAL A 28 12.30 2.61 4.73
C VAL A 28 12.01 2.00 3.37
N ASN A 29 10.79 1.50 3.15
CA ASN A 29 10.37 0.96 1.86
C ASN A 29 10.37 2.04 0.75
N ALA A 30 9.91 3.26 1.04
CA ALA A 30 9.95 4.36 0.07
C ALA A 30 11.38 4.76 -0.28
N LEU A 31 12.26 4.84 0.72
CA LEU A 31 13.68 5.15 0.51
C LEU A 31 14.41 4.06 -0.30
N TYR A 32 14.16 2.79 0.03
CA TYR A 32 14.70 1.67 -0.72
C TYR A 32 14.33 1.74 -2.21
N ASN A 33 13.07 1.99 -2.55
CA ASN A 33 12.63 2.10 -3.95
C ASN A 33 13.36 3.22 -4.71
N ILE A 34 13.68 4.33 -4.03
CA ILE A 34 14.45 5.43 -4.63
C ILE A 34 15.89 5.00 -4.89
N VAL A 35 16.52 4.32 -3.92
CA VAL A 35 17.92 3.88 -4.02
C VAL A 35 18.07 2.80 -5.10
N ASP A 36 17.18 1.82 -5.16
CA ASP A 36 17.15 0.80 -6.21
C ASP A 36 17.06 1.45 -7.60
N SER A 37 16.11 2.36 -7.79
CA SER A 37 15.95 3.09 -9.05
C SER A 37 17.20 3.92 -9.42
N TYR A 38 17.88 4.50 -8.44
CA TYR A 38 19.13 5.24 -8.65
C TYR A 38 20.25 4.34 -9.17
N PHE A 39 20.42 3.15 -8.61
CA PHE A 39 21.45 2.21 -9.09
C PHE A 39 21.10 1.66 -10.48
N VAL A 40 19.84 1.33 -10.76
CA VAL A 40 19.42 0.88 -12.10
C VAL A 40 19.61 1.97 -13.15
N ALA A 41 19.33 3.23 -12.84
CA ALA A 41 19.57 4.36 -13.75
C ALA A 41 21.05 4.52 -14.12
N ARG A 42 21.97 4.07 -13.27
CA ARG A 42 23.42 4.07 -13.55
C ARG A 42 23.88 2.92 -14.46
N ILE A 43 23.04 1.92 -14.75
CA ILE A 43 23.38 0.86 -15.71
C ILE A 43 23.30 1.43 -17.12
N SER A 44 22.11 1.92 -17.51
CA SER A 44 21.82 2.58 -18.79
C SER A 44 20.41 3.19 -18.78
N GLU A 45 20.13 4.11 -19.69
CA GLU A 45 18.77 4.64 -19.92
C GLU A 45 17.78 3.54 -20.31
N ASN A 46 18.22 2.57 -21.13
CA ASN A 46 17.40 1.42 -21.52
C ASN A 46 17.05 0.52 -20.34
N ALA A 47 17.98 0.33 -19.37
CA ALA A 47 17.69 -0.43 -18.15
C ALA A 47 16.65 0.27 -17.27
N MET A 48 16.76 1.60 -17.13
CA MET A 48 15.76 2.37 -16.37
C MET A 48 14.40 2.38 -17.07
N THR A 49 14.37 2.46 -18.39
CA THR A 49 13.14 2.34 -19.18
C THR A 49 12.51 0.96 -19.02
N ALA A 50 13.31 -0.11 -19.09
CA ALA A 50 12.85 -1.48 -18.88
C ALA A 50 12.25 -1.67 -17.48
N LEU A 51 12.93 -1.20 -16.42
CA LEU A 51 12.43 -1.23 -15.04
C LEU A 51 11.07 -0.51 -14.93
N SER A 52 10.97 0.68 -15.52
CA SER A 52 9.75 1.48 -15.48
C SER A 52 8.56 0.79 -16.17
N LEU A 53 8.83 0.07 -17.27
CA LEU A 53 7.79 -0.70 -17.99
C LEU A 53 7.39 -1.99 -17.24
N VAL A 54 8.29 -2.62 -16.49
CA VAL A 54 7.98 -3.82 -15.68
C VAL A 54 7.24 -3.45 -14.39
N TYR A 55 7.47 -2.26 -13.85
CA TYR A 55 6.93 -1.79 -12.57
C TYR A 55 5.41 -1.96 -12.40
N PRO A 56 4.54 -1.71 -13.39
CA PRO A 56 3.10 -1.93 -13.24
C PRO A 56 2.74 -3.38 -12.91
N LEU A 57 3.43 -4.36 -13.51
CA LEU A 57 3.21 -5.78 -13.19
C LEU A 57 3.73 -6.14 -11.79
N GLN A 58 4.88 -5.60 -11.37
CA GLN A 58 5.37 -5.77 -10.00
C GLN A 58 4.37 -5.18 -8.99
N ASN A 59 3.85 -4.00 -9.27
CA ASN A 59 2.85 -3.37 -8.41
C ASN A 59 1.55 -4.18 -8.33
N LEU A 60 1.14 -4.83 -9.42
CA LEU A 60 0.00 -5.76 -9.41
C LEU A 60 0.24 -6.96 -8.49
N VAL A 61 1.43 -7.58 -8.57
CA VAL A 61 1.83 -8.70 -7.69
C VAL A 61 1.76 -8.26 -6.23
N ASN A 62 2.35 -7.11 -5.90
CA ASN A 62 2.34 -6.55 -4.56
C ASN A 62 0.92 -6.19 -4.09
N ALA A 63 0.09 -5.60 -4.96
CA ALA A 63 -1.29 -5.26 -4.62
C ALA A 63 -2.13 -6.50 -4.28
N ILE A 64 -1.96 -7.60 -5.03
CA ILE A 64 -2.64 -8.87 -4.75
C ILE A 64 -2.17 -9.44 -3.41
N ALA A 65 -0.87 -9.50 -3.17
CA ALA A 65 -0.29 -10.04 -1.93
C ALA A 65 -0.68 -9.20 -0.70
N ILE A 66 -0.56 -7.87 -0.77
CA ILE A 66 -0.93 -6.94 0.31
C ILE A 66 -2.44 -6.99 0.56
N GLY A 67 -3.25 -6.90 -0.50
CA GLY A 67 -4.71 -6.88 -0.38
C GLY A 67 -5.27 -8.17 0.21
N PHE A 68 -4.81 -9.33 -0.26
CA PHE A 68 -5.18 -10.61 0.33
C PHE A 68 -4.68 -10.72 1.78
N GLY A 69 -3.48 -10.24 2.06
CA GLY A 69 -2.90 -10.16 3.40
C GLY A 69 -3.72 -9.31 4.37
N VAL A 70 -4.35 -8.22 3.91
CA VAL A 70 -5.31 -7.44 4.72
C VAL A 70 -6.48 -8.32 5.17
N GLY A 71 -6.99 -9.18 4.28
CA GLY A 71 -8.00 -10.17 4.61
C GLY A 71 -7.53 -11.15 5.69
N ILE A 72 -6.30 -11.67 5.57
CA ILE A 72 -5.68 -12.56 6.57
C ILE A 72 -5.63 -11.87 7.94
N SER A 73 -5.06 -10.66 7.99
CA SER A 73 -4.89 -9.91 9.24
C SER A 73 -6.24 -9.60 9.90
N ALA A 74 -7.23 -9.12 9.14
CA ALA A 74 -8.53 -8.77 9.68
C ALA A 74 -9.28 -9.98 10.25
N VAL A 75 -9.29 -11.11 9.51
CA VAL A 75 -9.99 -12.32 9.96
C VAL A 75 -9.35 -12.93 11.21
N ILE A 76 -8.01 -12.95 11.29
CA ILE A 76 -7.28 -13.43 12.47
C ILE A 76 -7.60 -12.53 13.67
N ALA A 77 -7.46 -11.20 13.54
CA ALA A 77 -7.71 -10.26 14.61
C ALA A 77 -9.15 -10.37 15.16
N LEU A 78 -10.13 -10.49 14.27
CA LEU A 78 -11.54 -10.69 14.64
C LEU A 78 -11.75 -11.98 15.44
N TYR A 79 -11.14 -13.10 15.02
CA TYR A 79 -11.29 -14.37 15.73
C TYR A 79 -10.56 -14.39 17.06
N LEU A 80 -9.37 -13.77 17.15
CA LEU A 80 -8.65 -13.61 18.43
C LEU A 80 -9.46 -12.77 19.42
N GLY A 81 -10.00 -11.64 18.95
CA GLY A 81 -10.88 -10.80 19.78
C GLY A 81 -12.13 -11.53 20.27
N ALA A 82 -12.71 -12.39 19.43
CA ALA A 82 -13.85 -13.23 19.77
C ALA A 82 -13.49 -14.46 20.66
N GLY A 83 -12.24 -14.64 21.06
CA GLY A 83 -11.76 -15.80 21.83
C GLY A 83 -11.77 -17.12 21.05
N LYS A 84 -11.85 -17.08 19.71
CA LYS A 84 -11.95 -18.25 18.85
C LYS A 84 -10.58 -18.67 18.30
N GLN A 85 -9.66 -19.07 19.19
CA GLN A 85 -8.26 -19.41 18.86
C GLN A 85 -8.15 -20.40 17.68
N LYS A 86 -8.88 -21.53 17.72
CA LYS A 86 -8.85 -22.53 16.64
C LYS A 86 -9.22 -21.93 15.27
N ARG A 87 -10.17 -20.98 15.23
CA ARG A 87 -10.54 -20.28 13.98
C ARG A 87 -9.47 -19.31 13.52
N ALA A 88 -8.75 -18.66 14.44
CA ALA A 88 -7.61 -17.81 14.11
C ALA A 88 -6.46 -18.64 13.52
N ASP A 89 -6.14 -19.81 14.11
CA ASP A 89 -5.13 -20.73 13.57
C ASP A 89 -5.52 -21.24 12.17
N GLN A 90 -6.80 -21.57 11.97
CA GLN A 90 -7.32 -21.96 10.65
C GLN A 90 -7.18 -20.82 9.63
N ALA A 91 -7.48 -19.58 10.03
CA ALA A 91 -7.37 -18.41 9.16
C ALA A 91 -5.92 -18.14 8.75
N ALA A 92 -4.96 -18.27 9.68
CA ALA A 92 -3.54 -18.11 9.37
C ALA A 92 -3.05 -19.22 8.43
N THR A 93 -3.42 -20.50 8.70
CA THR A 93 -2.99 -21.62 7.90
C THR A 93 -3.55 -21.56 6.47
N GLN A 94 -4.86 -21.32 6.33
CA GLN A 94 -5.48 -21.22 5.00
C GLN A 94 -5.07 -19.92 4.28
N GLY A 95 -4.90 -18.82 5.03
CA GLY A 95 -4.37 -17.58 4.48
C GLY A 95 -2.97 -17.78 3.89
N MET A 96 -2.07 -18.45 4.60
CA MET A 96 -0.73 -18.79 4.09
C MET A 96 -0.81 -19.72 2.87
N LEU A 97 -1.64 -20.76 2.92
CA LEU A 97 -1.81 -21.68 1.78
C LEU A 97 -2.24 -20.94 0.51
N TRP A 98 -3.27 -20.09 0.60
CA TRP A 98 -3.76 -19.35 -0.55
C TRP A 98 -2.79 -18.25 -1.00
N ALA A 99 -2.03 -17.64 -0.10
CA ALA A 99 -0.95 -16.72 -0.46
C ALA A 99 0.13 -17.44 -1.29
N LEU A 100 0.52 -18.65 -0.90
CA LEU A 100 1.46 -19.48 -1.70
C LEU A 100 0.88 -19.85 -3.06
N VAL A 101 -0.41 -20.23 -3.13
CA VAL A 101 -1.10 -20.50 -4.40
C VAL A 101 -1.10 -19.25 -5.31
N HIS A 102 -1.41 -18.07 -4.76
CA HIS A 102 -1.29 -16.82 -5.53
C HIS A 102 0.14 -16.59 -6.01
N GLY A 103 1.15 -16.82 -5.16
CA GLY A 103 2.55 -16.70 -5.53
C GLY A 103 2.92 -17.58 -6.72
N VAL A 104 2.53 -18.85 -6.71
CA VAL A 104 2.76 -19.80 -7.83
C VAL A 104 2.05 -19.34 -9.10
N LEU A 105 0.77 -18.96 -8.99
CA LEU A 105 0.00 -18.48 -10.14
C LEU A 105 0.59 -17.21 -10.74
N LEU A 106 0.95 -16.23 -9.89
CA LEU A 106 1.54 -14.98 -10.32
C LEU A 106 2.91 -15.17 -10.95
N THR A 107 3.75 -16.06 -10.40
CA THR A 107 5.02 -16.46 -11.04
C THR A 107 4.78 -16.95 -12.47
N GLY A 108 3.90 -17.93 -12.65
CA GLY A 108 3.62 -18.50 -13.97
C GLY A 108 3.03 -17.48 -14.95
N VAL A 109 1.99 -16.76 -14.52
CA VAL A 109 1.28 -15.80 -15.35
C VAL A 109 2.18 -14.62 -15.73
N CYS A 110 2.88 -14.00 -14.78
CA CYS A 110 3.70 -12.82 -15.06
C CYS A 110 4.91 -13.18 -15.94
N ILE A 111 5.57 -14.32 -15.72
CA ILE A 111 6.68 -14.77 -16.57
C ILE A 111 6.20 -15.07 -18.00
N ALA A 112 5.02 -15.65 -18.16
CA ALA A 112 4.45 -15.93 -19.48
C ALA A 112 4.03 -14.64 -20.22
N ILE A 113 3.47 -13.67 -19.51
CA ILE A 113 2.90 -12.45 -20.12
C ILE A 113 3.97 -11.38 -20.35
N ILE A 114 5.08 -11.34 -19.59
CA ILE A 114 6.03 -10.21 -19.63
C ILE A 114 6.55 -9.89 -21.04
N PRO A 115 6.87 -10.84 -21.94
CA PRO A 115 7.33 -10.49 -23.28
C PRO A 115 6.26 -9.76 -24.11
N LEU A 116 5.02 -10.29 -24.10
CA LEU A 116 3.87 -9.68 -24.80
C LEU A 116 3.51 -8.32 -24.22
N PHE A 117 3.55 -8.20 -22.89
CA PHE A 117 3.28 -6.95 -22.21
C PHE A 117 4.26 -5.86 -22.63
N LEU A 118 5.57 -6.13 -22.64
CA LEU A 118 6.58 -5.14 -23.04
C LEU A 118 6.46 -4.76 -24.52
N GLN A 119 6.21 -5.73 -25.41
CA GLN A 119 5.99 -5.48 -26.83
C GLN A 119 4.80 -4.55 -27.13
N ALA A 120 3.81 -4.50 -26.24
CA ALA A 120 2.68 -3.60 -26.35
C ALA A 120 3.04 -2.12 -26.08
N PHE A 121 4.15 -1.86 -25.35
CA PHE A 121 4.56 -0.51 -24.94
C PHE A 121 5.78 0.02 -25.69
N THR A 122 6.65 -0.86 -26.21
CA THR A 122 7.87 -0.46 -26.92
C THR A 122 8.20 -1.42 -28.06
N LYS A 123 8.88 -0.89 -29.08
CA LYS A 123 9.46 -1.69 -30.17
C LYS A 123 10.99 -1.84 -30.06
N ASP A 124 11.60 -1.18 -29.07
CA ASP A 124 13.03 -1.29 -28.81
C ASP A 124 13.36 -2.66 -28.22
N GLN A 125 14.03 -3.49 -29.03
CA GLN A 125 14.37 -4.86 -28.66
C GLN A 125 15.29 -4.93 -27.45
N THR A 126 16.19 -3.94 -27.29
CA THR A 126 17.09 -3.87 -26.14
C THR A 126 16.32 -3.68 -24.84
N VAL A 127 15.33 -2.77 -24.85
CA VAL A 127 14.45 -2.53 -23.68
C VAL A 127 13.61 -3.76 -23.38
N ILE A 128 13.06 -4.42 -24.41
CA ILE A 128 12.27 -5.65 -24.24
C ILE A 128 13.14 -6.75 -23.62
N ASP A 129 14.33 -7.00 -24.14
CA ASP A 129 15.23 -8.05 -23.63
C ASP A 129 15.64 -7.81 -22.18
N LEU A 130 16.02 -6.56 -21.84
CA LEU A 130 16.35 -6.18 -20.45
C LEU A 130 15.12 -6.34 -19.53
N GLY A 131 13.95 -5.90 -19.98
CA GLY A 131 12.71 -6.01 -19.18
C GLY A 131 12.26 -7.47 -18.99
N VAL A 132 12.42 -8.34 -20.00
CA VAL A 132 12.11 -9.77 -19.89
C VAL A 132 13.09 -10.46 -18.92
N ARG A 133 14.39 -10.16 -19.00
CA ARG A 133 15.40 -10.72 -18.08
C ARG A 133 15.11 -10.32 -16.65
N TYR A 134 14.94 -9.01 -16.40
CA TYR A 134 14.57 -8.47 -15.09
C TYR A 134 13.28 -9.09 -14.57
N GLY A 135 12.21 -9.07 -15.38
CA GLY A 135 10.88 -9.55 -14.98
C GLY A 135 10.88 -11.05 -14.66
N ARG A 136 11.56 -11.89 -15.45
CA ARG A 136 11.66 -13.32 -15.17
C ARG A 136 12.28 -13.62 -13.80
N ILE A 137 13.32 -12.89 -13.43
CA ILE A 137 13.97 -13.06 -12.12
C ILE A 137 13.04 -12.56 -11.02
N VAL A 138 12.55 -11.32 -11.09
CA VAL A 138 11.71 -10.72 -10.04
C VAL A 138 10.41 -11.51 -9.84
N PHE A 139 9.71 -11.89 -10.93
CA PHE A 139 8.47 -12.68 -10.80
C PHE A 139 8.73 -14.12 -10.36
N GLY A 140 9.94 -14.67 -10.56
CA GLY A 140 10.37 -15.92 -9.95
C GLY A 140 10.31 -15.90 -8.42
N PHE A 141 10.50 -14.73 -7.81
CA PHE A 141 10.37 -14.53 -6.36
C PHE A 141 8.93 -14.26 -5.88
N SER A 142 7.91 -14.24 -6.75
CA SER A 142 6.53 -13.95 -6.34
C SER A 142 6.00 -14.89 -5.25
N ILE A 143 6.45 -16.13 -5.22
CA ILE A 143 6.11 -17.10 -4.15
C ILE A 143 6.66 -16.60 -2.81
N ILE A 144 7.90 -16.14 -2.79
CA ILE A 144 8.57 -15.61 -1.59
C ILE A 144 7.87 -14.32 -1.13
N ILE A 145 7.57 -13.41 -2.06
CA ILE A 145 6.85 -12.15 -1.78
C ILE A 145 5.48 -12.42 -1.16
N ASN A 146 4.73 -13.39 -1.68
CA ASN A 146 3.42 -13.73 -1.12
C ASN A 146 3.54 -14.40 0.25
N ALA A 147 4.58 -15.21 0.48
CA ALA A 147 4.84 -15.85 1.77
C ALA A 147 5.26 -14.83 2.84
N ASP A 148 6.19 -13.94 2.53
CA ASP A 148 6.66 -12.94 3.50
C ASP A 148 5.57 -11.93 3.85
N LEU A 149 4.79 -11.46 2.88
CA LEU A 149 3.64 -10.60 3.12
C LEU A 149 2.54 -11.30 3.93
N ALA A 150 2.30 -12.60 3.72
CA ALA A 150 1.37 -13.35 4.56
C ALA A 150 1.86 -13.44 6.01
N PHE A 151 3.15 -13.73 6.25
CA PHE A 151 3.74 -13.68 7.61
C PHE A 151 3.68 -12.28 8.20
N GLU A 152 4.01 -11.24 7.45
CA GLU A 152 3.87 -9.86 7.87
C GLU A 152 2.47 -9.59 8.42
N LYS A 153 1.44 -9.98 7.67
CA LYS A 153 0.04 -9.76 8.05
C LYS A 153 -0.40 -10.61 9.23
N ILE A 154 0.14 -11.83 9.38
CA ILE A 154 -0.08 -12.65 10.58
C ILE A 154 0.56 -11.99 11.81
N PHE A 155 1.80 -11.48 11.73
CA PHE A 155 2.43 -10.74 12.83
C PHE A 155 1.67 -9.44 13.16
N GLN A 156 1.20 -8.71 12.15
CA GLN A 156 0.36 -7.53 12.35
C GLN A 156 -0.94 -7.88 13.07
N ALA A 157 -1.61 -8.96 12.70
CA ALA A 157 -2.86 -9.42 13.31
C ALA A 157 -2.75 -9.67 14.82
N VAL A 158 -1.61 -10.17 15.28
CA VAL A 158 -1.31 -10.41 16.69
C VAL A 158 -0.61 -9.22 17.38
N GLY A 159 -0.52 -8.07 16.70
CA GLY A 159 0.05 -6.85 17.27
C GLY A 159 1.58 -6.82 17.37
N ARG A 160 2.28 -7.65 16.60
CA ARG A 160 3.75 -7.71 16.58
C ARG A 160 4.37 -6.81 15.52
N MET A 161 3.95 -5.54 15.46
CA MET A 161 4.41 -4.55 14.46
C MET A 161 5.91 -4.33 14.45
N LYS A 162 6.60 -4.46 15.59
CA LYS A 162 8.07 -4.36 15.64
C LYS A 162 8.76 -5.47 14.86
N VAL A 163 8.18 -6.67 14.83
CA VAL A 163 8.73 -7.79 14.05
C VAL A 163 8.63 -7.49 12.56
N THR A 164 7.48 -6.97 12.13
CA THR A 164 7.29 -6.60 10.72
C THR A 164 8.22 -5.47 10.29
N MET A 165 8.43 -4.47 11.16
CA MET A 165 9.38 -3.39 10.91
C MET A 165 10.83 -3.92 10.78
N VAL A 166 11.24 -4.81 11.65
CA VAL A 166 12.62 -5.37 11.63
C VAL A 166 12.82 -6.24 10.38
N GLY A 167 11.85 -7.11 10.05
CA GLY A 167 11.95 -7.97 8.87
C GLY A 167 12.04 -7.15 7.58
N LEU A 168 11.08 -6.24 7.37
CA LEU A 168 11.08 -5.38 6.19
C LEU A 168 12.32 -4.47 6.15
N GLY A 169 12.69 -3.86 7.28
CA GLY A 169 13.83 -2.95 7.35
C GLY A 169 15.15 -3.64 7.01
N LEU A 170 15.40 -4.84 7.51
CA LEU A 170 16.61 -5.61 7.19
C LEU A 170 16.60 -6.13 5.76
N GLY A 171 15.43 -6.53 5.23
CA GLY A 171 15.30 -6.90 3.82
C GLY A 171 15.60 -5.75 2.87
N CYS A 172 15.06 -4.55 3.14
CA CYS A 172 15.37 -3.33 2.38
C CYS A 172 16.85 -2.95 2.48
N LEU A 173 17.44 -3.03 3.68
CA LEU A 173 18.87 -2.74 3.88
C LEU A 173 19.76 -3.72 3.11
N ALA A 174 19.43 -5.02 3.13
CA ALA A 174 20.14 -6.02 2.36
C ALA A 174 20.06 -5.73 0.86
N ASN A 175 18.91 -5.36 0.34
CA ASN A 175 18.76 -4.97 -1.05
C ASN A 175 19.67 -3.77 -1.40
N ILE A 176 19.63 -2.67 -0.62
CA ILE A 176 20.48 -1.48 -0.81
C ILE A 176 21.98 -1.84 -0.86
N ILE A 177 22.40 -2.83 -0.05
CA ILE A 177 23.79 -3.30 -0.05
C ILE A 177 24.09 -4.20 -1.25
N LEU A 178 23.16 -5.11 -1.60
CA LEU A 178 23.33 -6.06 -2.69
C LEU A 178 23.25 -5.41 -4.07
N ASP A 179 22.48 -4.34 -4.24
CA ASP A 179 22.34 -3.64 -5.51
C ASP A 179 23.72 -3.25 -6.10
N PRO A 180 24.57 -2.44 -5.47
CA PRO A 180 25.85 -2.09 -6.04
C PRO A 180 26.81 -3.29 -6.20
N LEU A 181 26.73 -4.28 -5.31
CA LEU A 181 27.57 -5.48 -5.37
C LEU A 181 27.24 -6.33 -6.59
N LEU A 182 25.95 -6.58 -6.87
CA LEU A 182 25.52 -7.44 -7.97
C LEU A 182 25.40 -6.69 -9.30
N ILE A 183 24.97 -5.42 -9.28
CA ILE A 183 24.82 -4.61 -10.50
C ILE A 183 26.20 -4.35 -11.12
N PHE A 184 27.16 -3.86 -10.33
CA PHE A 184 28.45 -3.38 -10.82
C PHE A 184 29.58 -4.41 -10.67
N GLY A 185 29.33 -5.52 -9.95
CA GLY A 185 30.33 -6.56 -9.73
C GLY A 185 31.41 -6.11 -8.76
N LEU A 186 31.02 -5.57 -7.59
CA LEU A 186 31.98 -5.16 -6.58
C LEU A 186 32.42 -6.33 -5.70
N GLY A 187 33.70 -6.40 -5.36
CA GLY A 187 34.28 -7.46 -4.56
C GLY A 187 34.29 -8.81 -5.30
N PRO A 188 33.86 -9.91 -4.70
CA PRO A 188 33.89 -11.25 -5.30
C PRO A 188 32.69 -11.52 -6.26
N PHE A 189 31.83 -10.57 -6.45
CA PHE A 189 30.60 -10.77 -7.24
C PHE A 189 30.80 -10.45 -8.72
N PRO A 190 30.19 -11.24 -9.66
CA PRO A 190 30.23 -10.92 -11.07
C PRO A 190 29.35 -9.69 -11.38
N LYS A 191 29.72 -8.92 -12.39
CA LYS A 191 28.89 -7.80 -12.89
C LYS A 191 27.68 -8.37 -13.61
N MET A 192 26.47 -8.19 -13.03
CA MET A 192 25.23 -8.75 -13.55
C MET A 192 24.30 -7.69 -14.19
N GLY A 193 24.56 -6.40 -13.98
CA GLY A 193 23.72 -5.33 -14.53
C GLY A 193 22.28 -5.43 -13.99
N ILE A 194 21.29 -5.39 -14.89
CA ILE A 194 19.86 -5.40 -14.54
C ILE A 194 19.41 -6.72 -13.86
N ASP A 195 20.05 -7.83 -14.22
CA ASP A 195 19.78 -9.13 -13.56
C ASP A 195 20.20 -9.09 -12.09
N GLY A 196 21.32 -8.36 -11.81
CA GLY A 196 21.81 -8.12 -10.46
C GLY A 196 20.81 -7.32 -9.62
N ALA A 197 20.19 -6.29 -10.17
CA ALA A 197 19.14 -5.53 -9.51
C ALA A 197 17.92 -6.41 -9.17
N ALA A 198 17.48 -7.22 -10.14
CA ALA A 198 16.38 -8.15 -9.94
C ALA A 198 16.67 -9.20 -8.85
N LEU A 199 17.90 -9.73 -8.86
CA LEU A 199 18.35 -10.71 -7.88
C LEU A 199 18.50 -10.08 -6.47
N ALA A 200 19.04 -8.88 -6.37
CA ALA A 200 19.15 -8.15 -5.10
C ALA A 200 17.78 -7.92 -4.46
N THR A 201 16.79 -7.51 -5.28
CA THR A 201 15.39 -7.36 -4.85
C THR A 201 14.85 -8.69 -4.32
N GLY A 202 15.01 -9.77 -5.06
CA GLY A 202 14.55 -11.10 -4.65
C GLY A 202 15.22 -11.60 -3.37
N LEU A 203 16.54 -11.44 -3.25
CA LEU A 203 17.31 -11.85 -2.05
C LEU A 203 16.91 -11.02 -0.82
N GLY A 204 16.60 -9.74 -0.98
CA GLY A 204 16.02 -8.91 0.08
C GLY A 204 14.71 -9.48 0.63
N GLN A 205 13.82 -9.94 -0.26
CA GLN A 205 12.56 -10.60 0.14
C GLN A 205 12.81 -11.96 0.82
N VAL A 206 13.77 -12.75 0.31
CA VAL A 206 14.18 -14.01 0.98
C VAL A 206 14.67 -13.74 2.40
N LEU A 207 15.51 -12.73 2.61
CA LEU A 207 15.99 -12.37 3.94
C LEU A 207 14.83 -11.94 4.84
N THR A 208 13.89 -11.14 4.34
CA THR A 208 12.68 -10.75 5.07
C THR A 208 11.91 -11.99 5.53
N LEU A 209 11.66 -12.94 4.62
CA LEU A 209 10.97 -14.18 4.94
C LEU A 209 11.72 -15.02 5.98
N VAL A 210 13.05 -15.14 5.84
CA VAL A 210 13.90 -15.87 6.81
C VAL A 210 13.79 -15.24 8.19
N ILE A 211 13.83 -13.91 8.30
CA ILE A 211 13.67 -13.18 9.56
C ILE A 211 12.30 -13.47 10.18
N TYR A 212 11.22 -13.44 9.38
CA TYR A 212 9.88 -13.76 9.87
C TYR A 212 9.78 -15.21 10.37
N LEU A 213 10.36 -16.17 9.65
CA LEU A 213 10.44 -17.56 10.08
C LEU A 213 11.21 -17.71 11.39
N LEU A 214 12.37 -17.05 11.52
CA LEU A 214 13.17 -17.06 12.76
C LEU A 214 12.35 -16.51 13.94
N PHE A 215 11.68 -15.38 13.78
CA PHE A 215 10.82 -14.83 14.82
C PHE A 215 9.63 -15.75 15.14
N TYR A 216 9.03 -16.39 14.12
CA TYR A 216 7.91 -17.30 14.30
C TYR A 216 8.29 -18.53 15.13
N TYR A 217 9.48 -19.11 14.90
CA TYR A 217 9.96 -20.29 15.63
C TYR A 217 10.61 -19.94 16.98
N LEU A 218 11.43 -18.88 17.04
CA LEU A 218 12.17 -18.52 18.27
C LEU A 218 11.32 -17.75 19.29
N ARG A 219 10.32 -17.00 18.83
CA ARG A 219 9.41 -16.22 19.68
C ARG A 219 7.96 -16.50 19.31
N PRO A 220 7.43 -17.66 19.70
CA PRO A 220 6.11 -18.12 19.28
C PRO A 220 5.04 -17.06 19.55
N ILE A 221 4.17 -16.87 18.59
CA ILE A 221 2.98 -16.04 18.68
C ILE A 221 1.77 -16.93 19.04
N SER A 222 0.67 -16.32 19.44
CA SER A 222 -0.56 -17.03 19.80
C SER A 222 -1.14 -17.86 18.67
N VAL A 223 -1.01 -17.37 17.44
CA VAL A 223 -1.56 -18.02 16.23
C VAL A 223 -0.55 -19.00 15.66
N LYS A 224 -1.03 -20.20 15.35
CA LYS A 224 -0.19 -21.31 14.85
C LYS A 224 -0.64 -21.76 13.48
N ILE A 225 0.32 -21.87 12.56
CA ILE A 225 0.13 -22.51 11.25
C ILE A 225 0.25 -24.02 11.48
N ARG A 226 -0.81 -24.79 11.16
CA ARG A 226 -0.88 -26.23 11.41
C ARG A 226 -1.32 -26.99 10.17
N LEU A 227 -0.60 -28.03 9.78
CA LEU A 227 -0.91 -28.87 8.63
C LEU A 227 -2.32 -29.47 8.68
N GLN A 228 -2.83 -29.77 9.88
CA GLN A 228 -4.20 -30.29 10.08
C GLN A 228 -5.30 -29.30 9.62
N HIS A 229 -4.97 -28.02 9.43
CA HIS A 229 -5.90 -26.99 9.02
C HIS A 229 -5.79 -26.61 7.52
N LEU A 230 -5.02 -27.34 6.74
CA LEU A 230 -4.83 -27.11 5.30
C LEU A 230 -6.11 -27.40 4.47
N ARG A 231 -7.02 -28.26 4.96
CA ARG A 231 -8.28 -28.51 4.24
C ARG A 231 -9.10 -27.24 4.10
N PRO A 232 -9.37 -26.75 2.86
CA PRO A 232 -10.07 -25.49 2.65
C PRO A 232 -11.48 -25.51 3.23
N SER A 233 -11.80 -24.50 4.03
CA SER A 233 -13.17 -24.25 4.47
C SER A 233 -13.79 -23.16 3.59
N ARG A 234 -14.83 -23.52 2.81
CA ARG A 234 -15.53 -22.56 1.93
C ARG A 234 -15.88 -21.26 2.62
N HIS A 235 -16.40 -21.36 3.86
CA HIS A 235 -16.80 -20.19 4.64
C HIS A 235 -15.60 -19.30 5.00
N LEU A 236 -14.49 -19.90 5.41
CA LEU A 236 -13.30 -19.15 5.82
C LEU A 236 -12.58 -18.53 4.60
N VAL A 237 -12.41 -19.32 3.54
CA VAL A 237 -11.82 -18.84 2.29
C VAL A 237 -12.65 -17.70 1.70
N GLY A 238 -13.99 -17.89 1.63
CA GLY A 238 -14.89 -16.81 1.18
C GLY A 238 -14.76 -15.53 2.00
N ARG A 239 -14.53 -15.64 3.32
CA ARG A 239 -14.34 -14.48 4.20
C ARG A 239 -12.99 -13.79 3.96
N LEU A 240 -11.93 -14.53 3.70
CA LEU A 240 -10.62 -13.96 3.34
C LEU A 240 -10.72 -13.16 2.03
N TYR A 241 -11.36 -13.73 1.01
CA TYR A 241 -11.52 -13.06 -0.28
C TYR A 241 -12.54 -11.90 -0.24
N ALA A 242 -13.59 -11.98 0.58
CA ALA A 242 -14.55 -10.89 0.75
C ALA A 242 -13.92 -9.60 1.33
N ILE A 243 -12.77 -9.73 1.98
CA ILE A 243 -11.97 -8.58 2.45
C ILE A 243 -10.81 -8.33 1.50
N GLY A 244 -10.12 -9.38 1.07
CA GLY A 244 -8.91 -9.30 0.25
C GLY A 244 -9.16 -8.69 -1.13
N ILE A 245 -10.17 -9.12 -1.86
CA ILE A 245 -10.48 -8.57 -3.19
C ILE A 245 -10.78 -7.07 -3.14
N PRO A 246 -11.68 -6.58 -2.27
CA PRO A 246 -11.86 -5.14 -2.08
C PRO A 246 -10.57 -4.40 -1.75
N ALA A 247 -9.71 -4.98 -0.91
CA ALA A 247 -8.43 -4.35 -0.55
C ALA A 247 -7.44 -4.28 -1.74
N VAL A 248 -7.38 -5.32 -2.59
CA VAL A 248 -6.62 -5.29 -3.86
C VAL A 248 -7.12 -4.16 -4.76
N LEU A 249 -8.44 -4.07 -4.95
CA LEU A 249 -9.05 -3.03 -5.77
C LEU A 249 -8.77 -1.63 -5.21
N ASN A 250 -8.85 -1.45 -3.89
CA ASN A 250 -8.50 -0.19 -3.23
C ASN A 250 -7.06 0.26 -3.54
N LEU A 251 -6.11 -0.67 -3.65
CA LEU A 251 -4.73 -0.39 -4.01
C LEU A 251 -4.54 -0.06 -5.51
N ALA A 252 -5.42 -0.56 -6.37
CA ALA A 252 -5.37 -0.33 -7.81
C ALA A 252 -6.07 0.96 -8.26
N LEU A 253 -7.13 1.39 -7.55
CA LEU A 253 -7.95 2.55 -7.92
C LEU A 253 -7.18 3.86 -8.11
N PRO A 254 -6.16 4.22 -7.30
CA PRO A 254 -5.37 5.42 -7.53
C PRO A 254 -4.70 5.46 -8.91
N SER A 255 -4.23 4.32 -9.42
CA SER A 255 -3.62 4.25 -10.76
C SER A 255 -4.64 4.53 -11.88
N VAL A 256 -5.87 4.04 -11.71
CA VAL A 256 -6.98 4.32 -12.66
C VAL A 256 -7.32 5.81 -12.63
N LEU A 257 -7.39 6.41 -11.45
CA LEU A 257 -7.61 7.86 -11.29
C LEU A 257 -6.54 8.67 -11.98
N ILE A 258 -5.25 8.36 -11.74
CA ILE A 258 -4.13 9.08 -12.34
C ILE A 258 -4.23 9.03 -13.88
N SER A 259 -4.53 7.87 -14.44
CA SER A 259 -4.69 7.70 -15.89
C SER A 259 -5.85 8.54 -16.45
N ALA A 260 -6.99 8.54 -15.76
CA ALA A 260 -8.16 9.32 -16.16
C ALA A 260 -7.88 10.84 -16.10
N LEU A 261 -7.26 11.31 -15.01
CA LEU A 261 -6.93 12.74 -14.87
C LEU A 261 -5.83 13.18 -15.84
N ASN A 262 -4.85 12.32 -16.13
CA ASN A 262 -3.85 12.59 -17.16
C ASN A 262 -4.50 12.76 -18.54
N ALA A 263 -5.48 11.93 -18.91
CA ALA A 263 -6.20 12.05 -20.17
C ALA A 263 -6.96 13.39 -20.26
N ILE A 264 -7.58 13.84 -19.18
CA ILE A 264 -8.26 15.14 -19.12
C ILE A 264 -7.25 16.29 -19.25
N LEU A 265 -6.15 16.25 -18.50
CA LEU A 265 -5.16 17.32 -18.45
C LEU A 265 -4.30 17.42 -19.71
N ALA A 266 -4.01 16.28 -20.37
CA ALA A 266 -3.27 16.24 -21.62
C ALA A 266 -3.98 17.02 -22.76
N ALA A 267 -5.31 17.13 -22.69
CA ALA A 267 -6.09 17.94 -23.64
C ALA A 267 -5.81 19.45 -23.50
N PHE A 268 -5.26 19.91 -22.38
CA PHE A 268 -4.89 21.31 -22.15
C PHE A 268 -3.40 21.56 -22.40
N SER A 269 -2.52 20.80 -21.72
CA SER A 269 -1.06 20.90 -21.88
C SER A 269 -0.33 19.77 -21.17
N GLN A 270 0.81 19.35 -21.72
CA GLN A 270 1.72 18.40 -21.05
C GLN A 270 2.27 18.93 -19.73
N THR A 271 2.35 20.26 -19.58
CA THR A 271 2.73 20.91 -18.31
C THR A 271 1.81 20.50 -17.16
N TYR A 272 0.50 20.40 -17.39
CA TYR A 272 -0.45 19.99 -16.34
C TYR A 272 -0.35 18.51 -15.99
N VAL A 273 0.00 17.66 -16.96
CA VAL A 273 0.31 16.23 -16.75
C VAL A 273 1.55 16.10 -15.83
N LEU A 274 2.60 16.89 -16.11
CA LEU A 274 3.80 16.94 -15.26
C LEU A 274 3.46 17.39 -13.83
N ILE A 275 2.65 18.44 -13.68
CA ILE A 275 2.22 18.95 -12.37
C ILE A 275 1.44 17.89 -11.61
N LEU A 276 0.53 17.15 -12.24
CA LEU A 276 -0.21 16.05 -11.62
C LEU A 276 0.74 14.94 -11.16
N GLY A 277 1.72 14.58 -11.99
CA GLY A 277 2.74 13.59 -11.63
C GLY A 277 3.58 14.02 -10.42
N ALA A 278 4.02 15.29 -10.39
CA ALA A 278 4.73 15.88 -9.25
C ALA A 278 3.87 15.85 -7.97
N TYR A 279 2.60 16.24 -8.10
CA TYR A 279 1.64 16.18 -6.98
C TYR A 279 1.52 14.77 -6.41
N TYR A 280 1.35 13.73 -7.23
CA TYR A 280 1.21 12.37 -6.71
C TYR A 280 2.47 11.84 -6.04
N LYS A 281 3.65 12.23 -6.51
CA LYS A 281 4.91 11.92 -5.82
C LYS A 281 4.97 12.60 -4.44
N LEU A 282 4.62 13.88 -4.36
CA LEU A 282 4.53 14.60 -3.07
C LEU A 282 3.46 13.99 -2.16
N GLN A 283 2.28 13.69 -2.69
CA GLN A 283 1.20 13.06 -1.95
C GLN A 283 1.62 11.74 -1.30
N THR A 284 2.39 10.91 -2.00
CA THR A 284 2.90 9.66 -1.45
C THR A 284 3.65 9.89 -0.13
N PHE A 285 4.54 10.88 -0.06
CA PHE A 285 5.29 11.20 1.15
C PHE A 285 4.42 11.85 2.23
N LEU A 286 3.51 12.75 1.84
CA LEU A 286 2.62 13.44 2.78
C LEU A 286 1.62 12.49 3.45
N TYR A 287 1.11 11.49 2.69
CA TYR A 287 0.14 10.51 3.19
C TYR A 287 0.78 9.29 3.86
N LEU A 288 2.10 9.08 3.70
CA LEU A 288 2.80 7.93 4.25
C LEU A 288 2.62 7.77 5.76
N PRO A 289 2.77 8.82 6.62
CA PRO A 289 2.53 8.68 8.04
C PRO A 289 1.07 8.35 8.38
N ALA A 290 0.11 8.97 7.70
CA ALA A 290 -1.31 8.70 7.89
C ALA A 290 -1.65 7.24 7.53
N ASN A 291 -1.14 6.73 6.41
CA ASN A 291 -1.31 5.34 6.01
C ASN A 291 -0.68 4.36 7.00
N GLY A 292 0.49 4.69 7.56
CA GLY A 292 1.13 3.89 8.61
C GLY A 292 0.30 3.83 9.90
N ILE A 293 -0.31 4.95 10.30
CA ILE A 293 -1.23 5.01 11.45
C ILE A 293 -2.45 4.11 11.19
N VAL A 294 -3.05 4.19 10.01
CA VAL A 294 -4.21 3.37 9.63
C VAL A 294 -3.85 1.88 9.57
N GLN A 295 -2.67 1.52 9.08
CA GLN A 295 -2.20 0.13 9.11
C GLN A 295 -2.06 -0.39 10.55
N GLY A 296 -1.50 0.43 11.46
CA GLY A 296 -1.41 0.10 12.89
C GLY A 296 -2.77 -0.06 13.57
N MET A 297 -3.78 0.69 13.12
CA MET A 297 -5.15 0.61 13.65
C MET A 297 -5.86 -0.69 13.29
N ARG A 298 -5.69 -1.22 12.07
CA ARG A 298 -6.49 -2.33 11.52
C ARG A 298 -6.61 -3.54 12.46
N PRO A 299 -5.52 -4.15 12.98
CA PRO A 299 -5.65 -5.29 13.87
C PRO A 299 -6.26 -4.92 15.23
N VAL A 300 -5.97 -3.72 15.73
CA VAL A 300 -6.50 -3.26 17.03
C VAL A 300 -8.01 -3.09 16.98
N ILE A 301 -8.51 -2.44 15.93
CA ILE A 301 -9.95 -2.22 15.76
C ILE A 301 -10.69 -3.54 15.48
N GLY A 302 -10.08 -4.44 14.68
CA GLY A 302 -10.61 -5.76 14.39
C GLY A 302 -10.70 -6.64 15.64
N PHE A 303 -9.65 -6.66 16.47
CA PHE A 303 -9.64 -7.38 17.72
C PHE A 303 -10.75 -6.91 18.68
N ASN A 304 -10.86 -5.60 18.91
CA ASN A 304 -11.87 -5.03 19.81
C ASN A 304 -13.30 -5.24 19.26
N TYR A 305 -13.49 -5.20 17.95
CA TYR A 305 -14.77 -5.52 17.34
C TYR A 305 -15.15 -7.00 17.53
N GLY A 306 -14.18 -7.91 17.35
CA GLY A 306 -14.34 -9.33 17.64
C GLY A 306 -14.69 -9.60 19.11
N ALA A 307 -14.11 -8.84 20.04
CA ALA A 307 -14.39 -8.88 21.47
C ALA A 307 -15.72 -8.20 21.86
N LYS A 308 -16.47 -7.63 20.90
CA LYS A 308 -17.71 -6.87 21.12
C LYS A 308 -17.54 -5.58 21.95
N GLU A 309 -16.33 -5.03 22.01
CA GLU A 309 -16.00 -3.79 22.70
C GLU A 309 -16.29 -2.57 21.81
N TYR A 310 -17.56 -2.36 21.43
CA TYR A 310 -17.94 -1.34 20.43
C TYR A 310 -17.64 0.09 20.87
N GLY A 311 -17.74 0.39 22.16
CA GLY A 311 -17.34 1.70 22.70
C GLY A 311 -15.84 1.97 22.43
N ARG A 312 -14.99 0.94 22.61
CA ARG A 312 -13.56 1.03 22.37
C ARG A 312 -13.24 1.09 20.87
N VAL A 313 -14.00 0.39 20.01
CA VAL A 313 -13.90 0.53 18.55
C VAL A 313 -14.10 1.98 18.12
N ASN A 314 -15.12 2.66 18.65
CA ASN A 314 -15.38 4.07 18.36
C ASN A 314 -14.28 4.99 18.92
N GLN A 315 -13.74 4.70 20.10
CA GLN A 315 -12.62 5.45 20.67
C GLN A 315 -11.36 5.31 19.81
N ILE A 316 -11.03 4.08 19.35
CA ILE A 316 -9.92 3.82 18.44
C ILE A 316 -10.09 4.61 17.14
N PHE A 317 -11.28 4.54 16.52
CA PHE A 317 -11.57 5.27 15.29
C PHE A 317 -11.36 6.79 15.47
N ARG A 318 -11.93 7.37 16.52
CA ARG A 318 -11.79 8.82 16.81
C ARG A 318 -10.32 9.22 17.06
N THR A 319 -9.58 8.43 17.82
CA THR A 319 -8.16 8.68 18.09
C THR A 319 -7.35 8.68 16.79
N VAL A 320 -7.54 7.67 15.94
CA VAL A 320 -6.84 7.57 14.65
C VAL A 320 -7.27 8.69 13.71
N LEU A 321 -8.56 9.06 13.68
CA LEU A 321 -9.03 10.17 12.87
C LEU A 321 -8.35 11.49 13.26
N VAL A 322 -8.21 11.76 14.57
CA VAL A 322 -7.50 12.95 15.05
C VAL A 322 -6.01 12.91 14.67
N MET A 323 -5.36 11.75 14.84
CA MET A 323 -3.94 11.60 14.48
C MET A 323 -3.72 11.79 12.96
N THR A 324 -4.55 11.18 12.12
CA THR A 324 -4.45 11.34 10.66
C THR A 324 -4.79 12.77 10.23
N ALA A 325 -5.80 13.40 10.83
CA ALA A 325 -6.13 14.78 10.57
C ALA A 325 -4.97 15.74 10.93
N ALA A 326 -4.29 15.49 12.05
CA ALA A 326 -3.10 16.28 12.45
C ALA A 326 -1.98 16.18 11.41
N ILE A 327 -1.72 14.98 10.88
CA ILE A 327 -0.75 14.79 9.78
C ILE A 327 -1.19 15.55 8.53
N MET A 328 -2.49 15.49 8.18
CA MET A 328 -3.02 16.21 7.01
C MET A 328 -2.98 17.73 7.18
N VAL A 329 -3.12 18.25 8.41
CA VAL A 329 -2.89 19.68 8.71
C VAL A 329 -1.45 20.05 8.37
N VAL A 330 -0.46 19.27 8.81
CA VAL A 330 0.95 19.49 8.47
C VAL A 330 1.15 19.50 6.95
N GLY A 331 0.60 18.49 6.24
CA GLY A 331 0.66 18.43 4.78
C GLY A 331 0.03 19.64 4.10
N THR A 332 -1.12 20.10 4.59
CA THR A 332 -1.80 21.31 4.10
C THR A 332 -0.94 22.56 4.31
N VAL A 333 -0.41 22.75 5.51
CA VAL A 333 0.46 23.90 5.82
C VAL A 333 1.70 23.91 4.92
N LEU A 334 2.37 22.79 4.71
CA LEU A 334 3.50 22.69 3.79
C LEU A 334 3.13 23.09 2.36
N CYS A 335 2.00 22.61 1.84
CA CYS A 335 1.52 22.94 0.50
C CYS A 335 1.07 24.42 0.36
N LEU A 336 0.66 25.06 1.44
CA LEU A 336 0.29 26.48 1.43
C LEU A 336 1.49 27.43 1.58
N VAL A 337 2.46 27.08 2.44
CA VAL A 337 3.60 27.94 2.79
C VAL A 337 4.73 27.82 1.77
N ILE A 338 5.10 26.61 1.37
CA ILE A 338 6.26 26.34 0.49
C ILE A 338 5.91 25.60 -0.80
N PRO A 339 4.76 25.87 -1.48
CA PRO A 339 4.35 25.12 -2.64
C PRO A 339 5.34 25.24 -3.83
N GLY A 340 5.97 26.41 -3.96
CA GLY A 340 6.96 26.66 -5.03
C GLY A 340 8.21 25.80 -4.86
N GLN A 341 8.72 25.67 -3.65
CA GLN A 341 9.87 24.81 -3.34
C GLN A 341 9.54 23.35 -3.56
N LEU A 342 8.33 22.92 -3.17
CA LEU A 342 7.87 21.54 -3.37
C LEU A 342 7.78 21.15 -4.86
N ILE A 343 7.22 22.02 -5.70
CA ILE A 343 7.18 21.79 -7.15
C ILE A 343 8.57 21.94 -7.78
N GLY A 344 9.38 22.88 -7.28
CA GLY A 344 10.75 23.10 -7.73
C GLY A 344 11.67 21.88 -7.59
N LEU A 345 11.31 20.89 -6.76
CA LEU A 345 12.03 19.60 -6.69
C LEU A 345 11.89 18.78 -7.98
N PHE A 346 10.90 19.07 -8.83
CA PHE A 346 10.59 18.29 -10.04
C PHE A 346 10.82 19.04 -11.35
N THR A 347 10.95 20.38 -11.31
CA THR A 347 11.12 21.21 -12.51
C THR A 347 11.76 22.54 -12.17
N GLU A 348 12.63 23.03 -13.05
CA GLU A 348 13.23 24.37 -12.96
C GLU A 348 12.47 25.42 -13.77
N ASN A 349 11.49 25.01 -14.59
CA ASN A 349 10.72 25.93 -15.42
C ASN A 349 9.80 26.80 -14.54
N ALA A 350 10.07 28.10 -14.52
CA ALA A 350 9.35 29.06 -13.68
C ALA A 350 7.84 29.10 -13.94
N ALA A 351 7.40 28.97 -15.19
CA ALA A 351 5.98 28.94 -15.53
C ALA A 351 5.29 27.68 -14.99
N THR A 352 5.95 26.52 -15.10
CA THR A 352 5.48 25.25 -14.54
C THR A 352 5.43 25.30 -13.03
N VAL A 353 6.44 25.87 -12.37
CA VAL A 353 6.45 26.08 -10.92
C VAL A 353 5.29 26.96 -10.48
N ALA A 354 5.02 28.07 -11.18
CA ALA A 354 3.91 28.96 -10.87
C ALA A 354 2.54 28.26 -10.98
N ALA A 355 2.32 27.51 -12.07
CA ALA A 355 1.09 26.75 -12.27
C ALA A 355 0.94 25.62 -11.22
N GLY A 356 2.03 24.91 -10.90
CA GLY A 356 2.06 23.85 -9.89
C GLY A 356 1.83 24.37 -8.48
N LYS A 357 2.35 25.57 -8.15
CA LYS A 357 2.07 26.26 -6.90
C LYS A 357 0.57 26.52 -6.70
N THR A 358 -0.12 26.97 -7.75
CA THR A 358 -1.57 27.16 -7.72
C THR A 358 -2.30 25.83 -7.55
N ALA A 359 -1.92 24.80 -8.29
CA ALA A 359 -2.49 23.45 -8.20
C ALA A 359 -2.37 22.90 -6.76
N LEU A 360 -1.17 22.92 -6.15
CA LEU A 360 -0.95 22.42 -4.79
C LEU A 360 -1.80 23.14 -3.75
N ARG A 361 -1.92 24.46 -3.85
CA ARG A 361 -2.73 25.25 -2.92
C ARG A 361 -4.21 24.88 -3.00
N ILE A 362 -4.74 24.67 -4.20
CA ILE A 362 -6.13 24.28 -4.39
C ILE A 362 -6.37 22.85 -3.90
N ILE A 363 -5.53 21.90 -4.28
CA ILE A 363 -5.69 20.48 -3.93
C ILE A 363 -5.56 20.27 -2.42
N SER A 364 -4.61 20.94 -1.76
CA SER A 364 -4.36 20.79 -0.33
C SER A 364 -5.53 21.20 0.56
N GLY A 365 -6.48 21.99 0.05
CA GLY A 365 -7.74 22.28 0.73
C GLY A 365 -8.57 21.04 1.08
N GLY A 366 -8.38 19.93 0.35
CA GLY A 366 -9.04 18.66 0.62
C GLY A 366 -8.32 17.75 1.62
N PHE A 367 -7.04 17.99 1.95
CA PHE A 367 -6.24 17.03 2.72
C PHE A 367 -6.80 16.73 4.10
N ILE A 368 -7.17 17.75 4.87
CA ILE A 368 -7.70 17.56 6.24
C ILE A 368 -8.98 16.73 6.20
N VAL A 369 -9.86 17.00 5.25
CA VAL A 369 -11.12 16.29 5.07
C VAL A 369 -10.87 14.85 4.62
N SER A 370 -9.85 14.60 3.81
CA SER A 370 -9.48 13.24 3.36
C SER A 370 -9.11 12.29 4.50
N ALA A 371 -8.68 12.82 5.66
CA ALA A 371 -8.43 12.00 6.86
C ALA A 371 -9.67 11.16 7.24
N VAL A 372 -10.86 11.65 6.99
CA VAL A 372 -12.12 10.93 7.29
C VAL A 372 -12.26 9.71 6.41
N SER A 373 -12.14 9.86 5.09
CA SER A 373 -12.29 8.77 4.13
C SER A 373 -11.18 7.72 4.27
N VAL A 374 -9.93 8.16 4.48
CA VAL A 374 -8.76 7.28 4.69
C VAL A 374 -8.92 6.46 5.97
N THR A 375 -9.28 7.10 7.08
CA THR A 375 -9.48 6.42 8.37
C THR A 375 -10.68 5.48 8.33
N ALA A 376 -11.81 5.89 7.75
CA ALA A 376 -13.01 5.07 7.67
C ALA A 376 -12.80 3.83 6.78
N SER A 377 -12.16 3.99 5.62
CA SER A 377 -11.82 2.87 4.72
C SER A 377 -10.94 1.85 5.43
N GLY A 378 -9.85 2.29 6.07
CA GLY A 378 -8.95 1.40 6.81
C GLY A 378 -9.61 0.75 8.03
N ALA A 379 -10.49 1.47 8.74
CA ALA A 379 -11.26 0.91 9.84
C ALA A 379 -12.20 -0.20 9.37
N LEU A 380 -12.93 0.01 8.26
CA LEU A 380 -13.82 -0.99 7.68
C LEU A 380 -13.07 -2.25 7.24
N GLU A 381 -11.87 -2.11 6.67
CA GLU A 381 -11.02 -3.26 6.36
C GLU A 381 -10.64 -4.02 7.63
N GLY A 382 -10.22 -3.33 8.69
CA GLY A 382 -9.91 -3.93 9.99
C GLY A 382 -11.12 -4.62 10.64
N LEU A 383 -12.32 -4.08 10.44
CA LEU A 383 -13.59 -4.68 10.89
C LEU A 383 -14.03 -5.88 10.03
N GLY A 384 -13.26 -6.25 9.01
CA GLY A 384 -13.62 -7.32 8.09
C GLY A 384 -14.74 -6.95 7.11
N LYS A 385 -14.97 -5.67 6.87
CA LYS A 385 -16.00 -5.12 5.99
C LYS A 385 -15.38 -4.52 4.72
N GLY A 386 -14.80 -5.39 3.88
CA GLY A 386 -14.08 -4.98 2.67
C GLY A 386 -14.97 -4.25 1.66
N THR A 387 -16.18 -4.77 1.36
CA THR A 387 -17.08 -4.15 0.38
C THR A 387 -17.46 -2.71 0.74
N PRO A 388 -17.88 -2.37 1.97
CA PRO A 388 -18.09 -0.98 2.37
C PRO A 388 -16.84 -0.09 2.22
N SER A 389 -15.63 -0.60 2.50
CA SER A 389 -14.38 0.12 2.25
C SER A 389 -14.20 0.41 0.76
N LEU A 390 -14.44 -0.57 -0.10
CA LEU A 390 -14.35 -0.41 -1.55
C LEU A 390 -15.33 0.63 -2.09
N VAL A 391 -16.56 0.69 -1.56
CA VAL A 391 -17.54 1.72 -1.95
C VAL A 391 -16.99 3.12 -1.69
N ILE A 392 -16.40 3.36 -0.52
CA ILE A 392 -15.76 4.65 -0.22
C ILE A 392 -14.65 4.96 -1.23
N SER A 393 -13.80 3.99 -1.52
CA SER A 393 -12.68 4.16 -2.46
C SER A 393 -13.15 4.38 -3.90
N LEU A 394 -14.19 3.67 -4.35
CA LEU A 394 -14.80 3.89 -5.68
C LEU A 394 -15.38 5.32 -5.79
N CYS A 395 -16.08 5.80 -4.77
CA CYS A 395 -16.57 7.17 -4.75
C CYS A 395 -15.41 8.17 -4.84
N ARG A 396 -14.36 7.95 -4.05
CA ARG A 396 -13.21 8.84 -3.95
C ARG A 396 -12.38 8.88 -5.22
N TYR A 397 -12.10 7.71 -5.83
CA TYR A 397 -11.11 7.60 -6.91
C TYR A 397 -11.73 7.50 -8.32
N LEU A 398 -13.04 7.27 -8.44
CA LEU A 398 -13.64 7.04 -9.75
C LEU A 398 -14.98 7.76 -9.92
N VAL A 399 -15.98 7.41 -9.09
CA VAL A 399 -17.38 7.79 -9.34
C VAL A 399 -17.63 9.28 -9.18
N ILE A 400 -16.97 9.95 -8.24
CA ILE A 400 -17.16 11.39 -7.98
C ILE A 400 -16.08 12.21 -8.69
N ILE A 401 -14.80 11.89 -8.46
CA ILE A 401 -13.71 12.77 -8.90
C ILE A 401 -13.58 12.84 -10.43
N VAL A 402 -13.71 11.71 -11.15
CA VAL A 402 -13.49 11.70 -12.60
C VAL A 402 -14.58 12.49 -13.35
N PRO A 403 -15.89 12.26 -13.11
CA PRO A 403 -16.93 13.09 -13.72
C PRO A 403 -16.84 14.56 -13.30
N LEU A 404 -16.54 14.83 -12.03
CA LEU A 404 -16.42 16.19 -11.52
C LEU A 404 -15.22 16.93 -12.14
N ALA A 405 -14.06 16.28 -12.26
CA ALA A 405 -12.90 16.83 -12.93
C ALA A 405 -13.19 17.12 -14.41
N PHE A 406 -13.87 16.20 -15.09
CA PHE A 406 -14.29 16.41 -16.48
C PHE A 406 -15.23 17.60 -16.62
N LEU A 407 -16.28 17.70 -15.82
CA LEU A 407 -17.25 18.80 -15.88
C LEU A 407 -16.61 20.14 -15.52
N LEU A 408 -15.87 20.21 -14.43
CA LEU A 408 -15.23 21.44 -14.00
C LEU A 408 -14.12 21.88 -14.98
N SER A 409 -13.45 20.95 -15.65
CA SER A 409 -12.46 21.30 -16.67
C SER A 409 -13.06 22.01 -17.87
N ARG A 410 -14.35 21.76 -18.19
CA ARG A 410 -15.06 22.47 -19.27
C ARG A 410 -15.38 23.92 -18.94
N VAL A 411 -15.51 24.25 -17.65
CA VAL A 411 -15.87 25.60 -17.17
C VAL A 411 -14.63 26.41 -16.76
N LEU A 412 -13.71 25.76 -16.02
CA LEU A 412 -12.56 26.40 -15.38
C LEU A 412 -11.21 26.02 -16.01
N GLY A 413 -11.23 25.27 -17.14
CA GLY A 413 -10.01 24.75 -17.74
C GLY A 413 -9.28 23.78 -16.79
N ALA A 414 -7.96 23.70 -16.90
CA ALA A 414 -7.14 22.82 -16.05
C ALA A 414 -7.33 23.06 -14.53
N ALA A 415 -7.63 24.29 -14.11
CA ALA A 415 -7.90 24.61 -12.70
C ALA A 415 -9.13 23.86 -12.17
N GLY A 416 -10.11 23.55 -13.01
CA GLY A 416 -11.27 22.74 -12.66
C GLY A 416 -10.92 21.36 -12.16
N VAL A 417 -9.88 20.74 -12.73
CA VAL A 417 -9.38 19.44 -12.26
C VAL A 417 -8.84 19.52 -10.83
N TRP A 418 -8.13 20.59 -10.49
CA TRP A 418 -7.61 20.80 -9.14
C TRP A 418 -8.73 21.01 -8.12
N HIS A 419 -9.77 21.73 -8.49
CA HIS A 419 -10.94 21.93 -7.64
C HIS A 419 -11.72 20.63 -7.42
N ALA A 420 -11.74 19.70 -8.37
CA ALA A 420 -12.39 18.42 -8.21
C ALA A 420 -11.85 17.61 -7.02
N PHE A 421 -10.56 17.76 -6.64
CA PHE A 421 -9.98 17.03 -5.50
C PHE A 421 -10.67 17.37 -4.18
N TRP A 422 -10.67 18.63 -3.76
CA TRP A 422 -11.21 18.99 -2.46
C TRP A 422 -12.73 18.82 -2.38
N ILE A 423 -13.45 19.10 -3.48
CA ILE A 423 -14.90 18.88 -3.55
C ILE A 423 -15.21 17.39 -3.39
N THR A 424 -14.48 16.51 -4.08
CA THR A 424 -14.63 15.06 -3.93
C THR A 424 -14.40 14.61 -2.50
N GLU A 425 -13.38 15.13 -1.83
CA GLU A 425 -13.10 14.76 -0.43
C GLU A 425 -14.25 15.16 0.51
N LEU A 426 -14.90 16.29 0.31
CA LEU A 426 -16.08 16.70 1.10
C LEU A 426 -17.24 15.69 0.95
N PHE A 427 -17.60 15.33 -0.28
CA PHE A 427 -18.65 14.35 -0.55
C PHE A 427 -18.29 12.97 -0.01
N THR A 428 -17.04 12.53 -0.26
CA THR A 428 -16.58 11.22 0.17
C THR A 428 -16.49 11.11 1.68
N ALA A 429 -16.11 12.18 2.39
CA ALA A 429 -16.10 12.21 3.86
C ALA A 429 -17.52 11.99 4.44
N GLY A 430 -18.52 12.63 3.86
CA GLY A 430 -19.92 12.40 4.25
C GLY A 430 -20.37 10.95 4.04
N ILE A 431 -20.08 10.40 2.85
CA ILE A 431 -20.35 9.00 2.51
C ILE A 431 -19.61 8.07 3.47
N ALA A 432 -18.32 8.32 3.71
CA ALA A 432 -17.47 7.49 4.57
C ALA A 432 -18.00 7.42 6.01
N LEU A 433 -18.41 8.55 6.58
CA LEU A 433 -19.01 8.59 7.92
C LEU A 433 -20.36 7.85 7.96
N ALA A 434 -21.19 8.02 6.96
CA ALA A 434 -22.48 7.32 6.87
C ALA A 434 -22.28 5.79 6.78
N VAL A 435 -21.39 5.36 5.88
CA VAL A 435 -21.04 3.93 5.69
C VAL A 435 -20.42 3.34 6.95
N TYR A 436 -19.47 4.05 7.58
CA TYR A 436 -18.84 3.60 8.82
C TYR A 436 -19.87 3.46 9.96
N ARG A 437 -20.70 4.49 10.20
CA ARG A 437 -21.74 4.46 11.23
C ARG A 437 -22.70 3.29 11.03
N LYS A 438 -23.21 3.12 9.81
CA LYS A 438 -24.10 1.99 9.46
C LYS A 438 -23.39 0.64 9.66
N ALA A 439 -22.10 0.56 9.37
CA ALA A 439 -21.34 -0.66 9.53
C ALA A 439 -21.07 -1.04 11.00
N VAL A 440 -20.88 -0.05 11.89
CA VAL A 440 -20.59 -0.28 13.33
C VAL A 440 -21.87 -0.41 14.14
N GLN A 441 -22.97 0.26 13.75
CA GLN A 441 -24.28 0.24 14.44
C GLN A 441 -25.04 -1.11 14.37
N ILE A 442 -24.51 -2.11 13.68
CA ILE A 442 -25.17 -3.43 13.65
C ILE A 442 -25.03 -4.12 15.00
N LYS A 443 -26.07 -3.94 15.81
CA LYS A 443 -26.41 -4.54 17.10
C LYS A 443 -25.83 -3.85 18.35
N VAL A 444 -26.50 -2.80 18.75
CA VAL A 444 -26.84 -2.63 20.18
C VAL A 444 -28.11 -3.47 20.47
#